data_4eda9a3d79b571c080eb4a2aa5d6546e
#
_entry.id   4eda9a3d79b571c080eb4a2aa5d6546e
#
_cell.length_a   1.000
_cell.length_b   1.000
_cell.length_c   1.000
_cell.angle_alpha   90.00
_cell.angle_beta   90.00
_cell.angle_gamma   90.00
#
_symmetry.space_group_name_H-M   'P 1'
#
loop_
_entity.id
_entity.type
_entity.pdbx_description
1 polymer ?
#
loop_
_entity_poly.entity_id
_entity_poly.type
_entity_poly.pdbx_seq_one_letter_code
_entity_poly.pdbx_strand_id
1 'polypeptide(L)'
;MPSRRELLKVGLVGGAVLGLGGVGLGLRGTVMVPPTTPLQALDPRSYSVLVAVAERICAYDGLPTASELGVALGIDALLASTHPGIAAELSQGLMVLENALTGLLLDGRVTPFTALAPAEQDAVLDSWRRSPLPVKRTVYKAIHGLVVAGYWADPTVFPHCGYPGPPDYGNVGLPDQRWTPGVEE
;
A
#
# COMPACT_ATOMS: atom_id res chain seq x y z
N MET A 1 -38.06 -4.44 -28.07
CA MET A 1 -36.60 -4.60 -28.18
C MET A 1 -35.99 -3.26 -28.51
N PRO A 2 -35.01 -2.75 -27.80
CA PRO A 2 -34.38 -1.47 -28.15
C PRO A 2 -33.72 -1.56 -29.54
N SER A 3 -33.85 -0.52 -30.30
CA SER A 3 -33.26 -0.47 -31.63
C SER A 3 -31.72 -0.32 -31.52
N ARG A 4 -30.96 -0.80 -32.55
CA ARG A 4 -29.50 -0.63 -32.62
C ARG A 4 -29.09 0.83 -32.45
N ARG A 5 -29.91 1.76 -32.87
CA ARG A 5 -29.68 3.21 -32.77
C ARG A 5 -29.88 3.73 -31.35
N GLU A 6 -30.79 3.14 -30.58
CA GLU A 6 -30.98 3.46 -29.13
C GLU A 6 -29.84 2.89 -28.29
N LEU A 7 -29.38 1.67 -28.57
CA LEU A 7 -28.21 1.08 -27.93
C LEU A 7 -26.93 1.90 -28.17
N LEU A 8 -26.74 2.38 -29.43
CA LEU A 8 -25.62 3.26 -29.77
C LEU A 8 -25.72 4.62 -29.06
N LYS A 9 -26.89 5.22 -28.97
CA LYS A 9 -27.10 6.49 -28.26
C LYS A 9 -26.84 6.32 -26.74
N VAL A 10 -27.38 5.27 -26.13
CA VAL A 10 -27.13 4.97 -24.72
C VAL A 10 -25.65 4.68 -24.44
N GLY A 11 -24.99 3.95 -25.35
CA GLY A 11 -23.54 3.69 -25.27
C GLY A 11 -22.71 4.97 -25.42
N LEU A 12 -23.09 5.87 -26.30
CA LEU A 12 -22.36 7.13 -26.56
C LEU A 12 -22.58 8.14 -25.42
N VAL A 13 -23.81 8.27 -24.90
CA VAL A 13 -24.11 9.11 -23.74
C VAL A 13 -23.49 8.52 -22.47
N GLY A 14 -23.59 7.20 -22.27
CA GLY A 14 -22.94 6.50 -21.14
C GLY A 14 -21.42 6.64 -21.20
N GLY A 15 -20.81 6.49 -22.38
CA GLY A 15 -19.39 6.69 -22.59
C GLY A 15 -18.94 8.13 -22.37
N ALA A 16 -19.74 9.12 -22.79
CA ALA A 16 -19.44 10.54 -22.54
C ALA A 16 -19.56 10.90 -21.05
N VAL A 17 -20.58 10.40 -20.36
CA VAL A 17 -20.76 10.62 -18.91
C VAL A 17 -19.63 9.94 -18.13
N LEU A 18 -19.24 8.71 -18.50
CA LEU A 18 -18.10 8.01 -17.88
C LEU A 18 -16.79 8.70 -18.24
N GLY A 19 -16.62 9.21 -19.46
CA GLY A 19 -15.43 9.94 -19.86
C GLY A 19 -15.26 11.26 -19.13
N LEU A 20 -16.29 12.10 -19.11
CA LEU A 20 -16.27 13.40 -18.43
C LEU A 20 -16.29 13.26 -16.91
N GLY A 21 -17.11 12.36 -16.37
CA GLY A 21 -17.15 12.04 -14.95
C GLY A 21 -15.86 11.37 -14.48
N GLY A 22 -15.30 10.46 -15.28
CA GLY A 22 -14.04 9.79 -15.01
C GLY A 22 -12.84 10.74 -14.99
N VAL A 23 -12.80 11.73 -15.90
CA VAL A 23 -11.78 12.78 -15.87
C VAL A 23 -11.92 13.63 -14.62
N GLY A 24 -13.15 14.06 -14.27
CA GLY A 24 -13.40 14.85 -13.06
C GLY A 24 -13.05 14.10 -11.76
N LEU A 25 -13.30 12.80 -11.69
CA LEU A 25 -12.94 11.95 -10.55
C LEU A 25 -11.43 11.65 -10.52
N GLY A 26 -10.81 11.43 -11.69
CA GLY A 26 -9.37 11.20 -11.80
C GLY A 26 -8.52 12.45 -11.48
N LEU A 27 -9.11 13.66 -11.56
CA LEU A 27 -8.46 14.92 -11.18
C LEU A 27 -8.52 15.23 -9.68
N ARG A 28 -9.30 14.47 -8.89
CA ARG A 28 -9.24 14.57 -7.43
C ARG A 28 -7.87 14.07 -6.96
N GLY A 29 -7.07 15.01 -6.47
CA GLY A 29 -5.68 14.76 -6.12
C GLY A 29 -5.55 13.93 -4.84
N THR A 30 -4.49 13.13 -4.76
CA THR A 30 -3.99 12.51 -3.55
C THR A 30 -3.63 13.61 -2.54
N VAL A 31 -3.95 13.41 -1.28
CA VAL A 31 -3.41 14.26 -0.20
C VAL A 31 -1.92 13.91 -0.06
N MET A 32 -1.07 14.85 -0.46
CA MET A 32 0.36 14.63 -0.53
C MET A 32 1.03 14.79 0.82
N VAL A 33 1.85 13.81 1.20
CA VAL A 33 2.72 13.87 2.38
C VAL A 33 4.16 13.97 1.87
N PRO A 34 4.89 15.06 2.18
CA PRO A 34 6.27 15.21 1.75
C PRO A 34 7.15 14.19 2.51
N PRO A 35 8.00 13.41 1.80
CA PRO A 35 8.95 12.54 2.46
C PRO A 35 10.06 13.36 3.13
N THR A 36 10.56 12.89 4.28
CA THR A 36 11.65 13.54 5.02
C THR A 36 13.02 13.32 4.38
N THR A 37 13.13 12.29 3.53
CA THR A 37 14.34 11.97 2.74
C THR A 37 13.93 11.66 1.30
N PRO A 38 14.85 11.79 0.31
CA PRO A 38 14.55 11.42 -1.07
C PRO A 38 14.10 9.97 -1.19
N LEU A 39 13.01 9.75 -1.92
CA LEU A 39 12.49 8.42 -2.22
C LEU A 39 13.43 7.68 -3.18
N GLN A 40 13.52 6.37 -3.03
CA GLN A 40 14.43 5.51 -3.79
C GLN A 40 13.71 4.62 -4.81
N ALA A 41 12.49 4.19 -4.51
CA ALA A 41 11.73 3.24 -5.32
C ALA A 41 10.31 3.70 -5.63
N LEU A 42 9.65 4.40 -4.70
CA LEU A 42 8.28 4.86 -4.85
C LEU A 42 8.24 6.29 -5.41
N ASP A 43 7.19 6.58 -6.18
CA ASP A 43 6.84 7.97 -6.51
C ASP A 43 6.15 8.65 -5.32
N PRO A 44 6.18 10.02 -5.26
CA PRO A 44 5.62 10.77 -4.12
C PRO A 44 4.13 10.49 -3.85
N ARG A 45 3.40 10.10 -4.88
CA ARG A 45 1.97 9.81 -4.78
C ARG A 45 1.73 8.47 -4.11
N SER A 46 2.39 7.42 -4.61
CA SER A 46 2.36 6.08 -4.01
C SER A 46 2.87 6.11 -2.56
N TYR A 47 3.93 6.87 -2.29
CA TYR A 47 4.43 7.08 -0.94
C TYR A 47 3.36 7.68 -0.02
N SER A 48 2.67 8.75 -0.46
CA SER A 48 1.63 9.40 0.35
C SER A 48 0.46 8.47 0.69
N VAL A 49 0.06 7.63 -0.28
CA VAL A 49 -0.96 6.60 -0.04
C VAL A 49 -0.46 5.55 0.96
N LEU A 50 0.80 5.12 0.82
CA LEU A 50 1.40 4.15 1.74
C LEU A 50 1.46 4.69 3.17
N VAL A 51 1.81 5.98 3.36
CA VAL A 51 1.76 6.66 4.67
C VAL A 51 0.34 6.58 5.25
N ALA A 52 -0.67 7.00 4.48
CA ALA A 52 -2.05 6.99 4.95
C ALA A 52 -2.53 5.57 5.34
N VAL A 53 -2.17 4.56 4.57
CA VAL A 53 -2.50 3.15 4.88
C VAL A 53 -1.75 2.67 6.11
N ALA A 54 -0.46 2.99 6.25
CA ALA A 54 0.35 2.59 7.39
C ALA A 54 -0.17 3.17 8.71
N GLU A 55 -0.57 4.44 8.71
CA GLU A 55 -1.20 5.09 9.86
C GLU A 55 -2.48 4.39 10.32
N ARG A 56 -3.26 3.82 9.40
CA ARG A 56 -4.48 3.10 9.76
C ARG A 56 -4.22 1.66 10.22
N ILE A 57 -3.31 0.95 9.55
CA ILE A 57 -2.98 -0.44 9.90
C ILE A 57 -2.26 -0.51 11.24
N CYS A 58 -1.40 0.47 11.55
CA CYS A 58 -0.59 0.51 12.76
C CYS A 58 -1.11 1.50 13.82
N ALA A 59 -2.40 1.78 13.83
CA ALA A 59 -3.04 2.63 14.84
C ALA A 59 -3.22 1.87 16.16
N TYR A 60 -2.13 1.64 16.88
CA TYR A 60 -2.12 0.96 18.18
C TYR A 60 -2.09 1.97 19.32
N ASP A 61 -2.98 1.82 20.29
CA ASP A 61 -3.05 2.70 21.46
C ASP A 61 -1.76 2.61 22.31
N GLY A 62 -1.18 3.75 22.62
CA GLY A 62 0.01 3.85 23.46
C GLY A 62 1.33 3.44 22.78
N LEU A 63 1.32 3.19 21.49
CA LEU A 63 2.49 2.88 20.67
C LEU A 63 2.83 4.04 19.72
N PRO A 64 4.08 4.16 19.25
CA PRO A 64 4.44 5.13 18.24
C PRO A 64 3.60 4.95 16.96
N THR A 65 3.32 6.04 16.26
CA THR A 65 2.64 5.99 14.96
C THR A 65 3.56 5.41 13.87
N ALA A 66 2.97 4.95 12.77
CA ALA A 66 3.74 4.47 11.62
C ALA A 66 4.66 5.55 11.03
N SER A 67 4.24 6.83 11.08
CA SER A 67 5.06 7.96 10.63
C SER A 67 6.22 8.26 11.57
N GLU A 68 6.02 8.18 12.88
CA GLU A 68 7.11 8.36 13.87
C GLU A 68 8.20 7.30 13.71
N LEU A 69 7.84 6.08 13.36
CA LEU A 69 8.79 4.98 13.06
C LEU A 69 9.33 5.02 11.62
N GLY A 70 8.84 5.92 10.77
CA GLY A 70 9.28 6.00 9.38
C GLY A 70 8.97 4.76 8.54
N VAL A 71 7.90 4.03 8.87
CA VAL A 71 7.54 2.74 8.22
C VAL A 71 7.49 2.84 6.71
N ALA A 72 6.85 3.89 6.16
CA ALA A 72 6.75 4.08 4.72
C ALA A 72 8.11 4.33 4.03
N LEU A 73 9.03 5.04 4.69
CA LEU A 73 10.41 5.24 4.20
C LEU A 73 11.21 3.94 4.28
N GLY A 74 11.04 3.17 5.35
CA GLY A 74 11.68 1.86 5.46
C GLY A 74 11.23 0.90 4.36
N ILE A 75 9.94 0.91 4.00
CA ILE A 75 9.40 0.12 2.89
C ILE A 75 9.96 0.62 1.55
N ASP A 76 10.05 1.93 1.32
CA ASP A 76 10.65 2.50 0.12
C ASP A 76 12.11 2.05 -0.06
N ALA A 77 12.91 2.13 1.00
CA ALA A 77 14.29 1.65 1.00
C ALA A 77 14.40 0.13 0.78
N LEU A 78 13.52 -0.66 1.38
CA LEU A 78 13.44 -2.10 1.14
C LEU A 78 13.15 -2.40 -0.33
N LEU A 79 12.18 -1.70 -0.92
CA LEU A 79 11.80 -1.88 -2.33
C LEU A 79 12.94 -1.52 -3.28
N ALA A 80 13.76 -0.53 -2.95
CA ALA A 80 14.94 -0.16 -3.74
C ALA A 80 16.00 -1.29 -3.80
N SER A 81 16.03 -2.16 -2.80
CA SER A 81 16.91 -3.34 -2.77
C SER A 81 16.31 -4.58 -3.43
N THR A 82 15.06 -4.52 -3.91
CA THR A 82 14.35 -5.64 -4.53
C THR A 82 14.26 -5.46 -6.06
N HIS A 83 13.65 -6.45 -6.73
CA HIS A 83 13.41 -6.34 -8.17
C HIS A 83 12.45 -5.18 -8.49
N PRO A 84 12.76 -4.29 -9.47
CA PRO A 84 11.94 -3.11 -9.77
C PRO A 84 10.46 -3.40 -10.05
N GLY A 85 10.14 -4.58 -10.57
CA GLY A 85 8.77 -5.03 -10.79
C GLY A 85 7.94 -5.06 -9.50
N ILE A 86 8.54 -5.39 -8.36
CA ILE A 86 7.84 -5.45 -7.06
C ILE A 86 7.41 -4.06 -6.61
N ALA A 87 8.28 -3.06 -6.75
CA ALA A 87 7.94 -1.66 -6.46
C ALA A 87 6.82 -1.15 -7.37
N ALA A 88 6.87 -1.49 -8.67
CA ALA A 88 5.83 -1.12 -9.62
C ALA A 88 4.48 -1.78 -9.29
N GLU A 89 4.45 -3.06 -8.94
CA GLU A 89 3.24 -3.77 -8.53
C GLU A 89 2.63 -3.18 -7.25
N LEU A 90 3.46 -2.85 -6.26
CA LEU A 90 2.99 -2.20 -5.04
C LEU A 90 2.40 -0.83 -5.35
N SER A 91 3.09 0.00 -6.15
CA SER A 91 2.58 1.31 -6.57
C SER A 91 1.25 1.19 -7.30
N GLN A 92 1.09 0.22 -8.21
CA GLN A 92 -0.18 -0.03 -8.88
C GLN A 92 -1.29 -0.41 -7.88
N GLY A 93 -1.00 -1.28 -6.91
CA GLY A 93 -1.94 -1.66 -5.87
C GLY A 93 -2.38 -0.46 -5.02
N LEU A 94 -1.44 0.39 -4.61
CA LEU A 94 -1.72 1.63 -3.89
C LEU A 94 -2.58 2.59 -4.72
N MET A 95 -2.31 2.72 -6.02
CA MET A 95 -3.11 3.57 -6.91
C MET A 95 -4.52 3.01 -7.15
N VAL A 96 -4.71 1.70 -7.18
CA VAL A 96 -6.04 1.08 -7.23
C VAL A 96 -6.85 1.42 -5.97
N LEU A 97 -6.22 1.40 -4.79
CA LEU A 97 -6.85 1.81 -3.53
C LEU A 97 -7.17 3.31 -3.49
N GLU A 98 -6.24 4.14 -3.95
CA GLU A 98 -6.33 5.60 -3.90
C GLU A 98 -7.37 6.15 -4.86
N ASN A 99 -7.44 5.66 -6.08
CA ASN A 99 -8.16 6.30 -7.17
C ASN A 99 -9.67 6.35 -6.93
N ALA A 100 -10.26 7.55 -7.06
CA ALA A 100 -11.69 7.76 -6.88
C ALA A 100 -12.56 7.02 -7.92
N LEU A 101 -12.05 6.81 -9.14
CA LEU A 101 -12.77 6.07 -10.17
C LEU A 101 -12.83 4.57 -9.86
N THR A 102 -11.70 3.97 -9.47
CA THR A 102 -11.67 2.60 -8.96
C THR A 102 -12.46 2.48 -7.66
N GLY A 103 -12.41 3.49 -6.80
CA GLY A 103 -13.23 3.60 -5.61
C GLY A 103 -14.73 3.56 -5.92
N LEU A 104 -15.18 4.29 -6.93
CA LEU A 104 -16.57 4.25 -7.38
C LEU A 104 -16.99 2.85 -7.86
N LEU A 105 -16.13 2.20 -8.65
CA LEU A 105 -16.42 0.87 -9.22
C LEU A 105 -16.35 -0.26 -8.18
N LEU A 106 -15.43 -0.17 -7.23
CA LEU A 106 -15.16 -1.23 -6.26
C LEU A 106 -15.85 -1.03 -4.91
N ASP A 107 -16.02 0.23 -4.48
CA ASP A 107 -16.47 0.59 -3.12
C ASP A 107 -17.66 1.54 -3.11
N GLY A 108 -18.08 2.07 -4.27
CA GLY A 108 -19.13 3.08 -4.39
C GLY A 108 -18.72 4.48 -3.92
N ARG A 109 -17.42 4.74 -3.68
CA ARG A 109 -16.89 6.02 -3.21
C ARG A 109 -16.29 6.86 -4.33
N VAL A 110 -16.48 8.16 -4.25
CA VAL A 110 -15.97 9.14 -5.22
C VAL A 110 -14.83 10.01 -4.66
N THR A 111 -14.37 9.71 -3.45
CA THR A 111 -13.29 10.43 -2.77
C THR A 111 -12.03 9.56 -2.78
N PRO A 112 -10.84 10.10 -3.08
CA PRO A 112 -9.58 9.39 -2.94
C PRO A 112 -9.39 8.87 -1.52
N PHE A 113 -8.70 7.72 -1.37
CA PHE A 113 -8.49 7.10 -0.06
C PHE A 113 -7.80 8.05 0.93
N THR A 114 -6.77 8.76 0.49
CA THR A 114 -6.01 9.70 1.33
C THR A 114 -6.83 10.90 1.81
N ALA A 115 -7.93 11.24 1.12
CA ALA A 115 -8.82 12.36 1.48
C ALA A 115 -10.02 11.93 2.34
N LEU A 116 -10.14 10.65 2.67
CA LEU A 116 -11.18 10.13 3.57
C LEU A 116 -10.85 10.44 5.03
N ALA A 117 -11.88 10.56 5.86
CA ALA A 117 -11.69 10.60 7.31
C ALA A 117 -11.13 9.24 7.82
N PRO A 118 -10.39 9.22 8.96
CA PRO A 118 -9.77 8.00 9.47
C PRO A 118 -10.72 6.79 9.59
N ALA A 119 -11.92 7.00 10.12
CA ALA A 119 -12.91 5.92 10.24
C ALA A 119 -13.42 5.38 8.88
N GLU A 120 -13.45 6.24 7.85
CA GLU A 120 -13.83 5.82 6.49
C GLU A 120 -12.67 5.05 5.84
N GLN A 121 -11.42 5.45 6.09
CA GLN A 121 -10.23 4.70 5.64
C GLN A 121 -10.23 3.30 6.26
N ASP A 122 -10.51 3.18 7.55
CA ASP A 122 -10.63 1.89 8.25
C ASP A 122 -11.73 1.01 7.63
N ALA A 123 -12.89 1.60 7.36
CA ALA A 123 -14.00 0.89 6.73
C ALA A 123 -13.63 0.38 5.32
N VAL A 124 -12.91 1.18 4.53
CA VAL A 124 -12.41 0.76 3.20
C VAL A 124 -11.42 -0.40 3.33
N LEU A 125 -10.42 -0.29 4.20
CA LEU A 125 -9.43 -1.35 4.43
C LEU A 125 -10.08 -2.65 4.91
N ASP A 126 -11.05 -2.57 5.82
CA ASP A 126 -11.78 -3.74 6.30
C ASP A 126 -12.66 -4.36 5.21
N SER A 127 -13.31 -3.54 4.38
CA SER A 127 -14.07 -4.02 3.22
C SER A 127 -13.17 -4.76 2.22
N TRP A 128 -11.94 -4.29 2.02
CA TRP A 128 -10.97 -4.94 1.13
C TRP A 128 -10.46 -6.25 1.70
N ARG A 129 -10.21 -6.28 3.00
CA ARG A 129 -9.80 -7.50 3.73
C ARG A 129 -10.82 -8.62 3.59
N ARG A 130 -12.12 -8.30 3.67
CA ARG A 130 -13.24 -9.28 3.64
C ARG A 130 -13.87 -9.43 2.26
N SER A 131 -13.36 -8.74 1.24
CA SER A 131 -13.99 -8.71 -0.08
C SER A 131 -14.11 -10.09 -0.72
N PRO A 132 -15.20 -10.41 -1.41
CA PRO A 132 -15.29 -11.59 -2.27
C PRO A 132 -14.38 -11.49 -3.49
N LEU A 133 -13.98 -10.27 -3.91
CA LEU A 133 -13.12 -10.04 -5.06
C LEU A 133 -11.65 -10.37 -4.71
N PRO A 134 -11.01 -11.34 -5.41
CA PRO A 134 -9.63 -11.74 -5.12
C PRO A 134 -8.63 -10.58 -5.19
N VAL A 135 -8.78 -9.69 -6.17
CA VAL A 135 -7.88 -8.54 -6.38
C VAL A 135 -7.80 -7.65 -5.14
N LYS A 136 -8.93 -7.30 -4.53
CA LYS A 136 -8.96 -6.48 -3.30
C LYS A 136 -8.20 -7.15 -2.17
N ARG A 137 -8.47 -8.44 -1.92
CA ARG A 137 -7.79 -9.20 -0.86
C ARG A 137 -6.29 -9.33 -1.12
N THR A 138 -5.88 -9.52 -2.36
CA THR A 138 -4.46 -9.65 -2.72
C THR A 138 -3.74 -8.33 -2.48
N VAL A 139 -4.26 -7.21 -2.96
CA VAL A 139 -3.68 -5.88 -2.73
C VAL A 139 -3.63 -5.57 -1.23
N TYR A 140 -4.74 -5.78 -0.50
CA TYR A 140 -4.76 -5.57 0.95
C TYR A 140 -3.69 -6.41 1.66
N LYS A 141 -3.60 -7.71 1.38
CA LYS A 141 -2.63 -8.61 2.03
C LYS A 141 -1.19 -8.20 1.75
N ALA A 142 -0.88 -7.79 0.53
CA ALA A 142 0.47 -7.35 0.17
C ALA A 142 0.87 -6.09 0.94
N ILE A 143 0.02 -5.06 0.93
CA ILE A 143 0.28 -3.80 1.63
C ILE A 143 0.33 -4.03 3.15
N HIS A 144 -0.67 -4.73 3.71
CA HIS A 144 -0.75 -5.04 5.14
C HIS A 144 0.48 -5.80 5.62
N GLY A 145 0.91 -6.82 4.87
CA GLY A 145 2.09 -7.62 5.23
C GLY A 145 3.37 -6.78 5.32
N LEU A 146 3.60 -5.91 4.33
CA LEU A 146 4.76 -5.02 4.32
C LEU A 146 4.70 -3.99 5.45
N VAL A 147 3.54 -3.38 5.68
CA VAL A 147 3.36 -2.36 6.72
C VAL A 147 3.56 -2.95 8.11
N VAL A 148 2.91 -4.09 8.40
CA VAL A 148 3.06 -4.76 9.71
C VAL A 148 4.49 -5.23 9.92
N ALA A 149 5.13 -5.83 8.90
CA ALA A 149 6.52 -6.24 9.00
C ALA A 149 7.45 -5.05 9.26
N GLY A 150 7.27 -3.94 8.53
CA GLY A 150 8.06 -2.71 8.73
C GLY A 150 7.87 -2.09 10.11
N TYR A 151 6.64 -2.07 10.60
CA TYR A 151 6.31 -1.52 11.92
C TYR A 151 6.94 -2.33 13.06
N TRP A 152 6.74 -3.65 13.07
CA TRP A 152 7.23 -4.54 14.13
C TRP A 152 8.71 -4.91 13.97
N ALA A 153 9.38 -4.45 12.93
CA ALA A 153 10.83 -4.56 12.79
C ALA A 153 11.59 -3.47 13.58
N ASP A 154 10.89 -2.41 14.00
CA ASP A 154 11.54 -1.32 14.75
C ASP A 154 11.79 -1.73 16.20
N PRO A 155 13.05 -1.58 16.73
CA PRO A 155 13.38 -1.96 18.09
C PRO A 155 12.58 -1.21 19.16
N THR A 156 12.05 -0.04 18.88
CA THR A 156 11.27 0.74 19.85
C THR A 156 9.94 0.09 20.23
N VAL A 157 9.40 -0.76 19.35
CA VAL A 157 8.14 -1.50 19.61
C VAL A 157 8.37 -2.88 20.25
N PHE A 158 9.60 -3.41 20.28
CA PHE A 158 9.90 -4.73 20.82
C PHE A 158 9.43 -4.92 22.26
N PRO A 159 9.64 -3.97 23.20
CA PRO A 159 9.18 -4.12 24.59
C PRO A 159 7.67 -4.30 24.70
N HIS A 160 6.90 -3.72 23.79
CA HIS A 160 5.43 -3.75 23.82
C HIS A 160 4.85 -5.11 23.42
N CYS A 161 5.58 -5.91 22.65
CA CYS A 161 5.19 -7.29 22.32
C CYS A 161 5.94 -8.35 23.13
N GLY A 162 6.78 -7.93 24.09
CA GLY A 162 7.59 -8.84 24.92
C GLY A 162 8.73 -9.51 24.13
N TYR A 163 9.10 -8.98 22.98
CA TYR A 163 10.22 -9.50 22.19
C TYR A 163 11.52 -8.85 22.69
N PRO A 164 12.52 -9.64 23.16
CA PRO A 164 13.77 -9.11 23.69
C PRO A 164 14.73 -8.58 22.62
N GLY A 165 14.37 -8.66 21.39
CA GLY A 165 15.24 -8.38 20.24
C GLY A 165 15.85 -9.64 19.62
N PRO A 166 16.58 -9.51 18.51
CA PRO A 166 17.29 -10.62 17.91
C PRO A 166 18.32 -11.16 18.91
N PRO A 167 18.48 -12.49 19.00
CA PRO A 167 19.46 -13.08 19.91
C PRO A 167 20.85 -12.54 19.58
N ASP A 168 21.57 -12.11 20.61
CA ASP A 168 23.00 -11.80 20.47
C ASP A 168 23.78 -13.13 20.47
N TYR A 169 24.15 -13.57 19.30
CA TYR A 169 25.01 -14.75 19.16
C TYR A 169 26.47 -14.46 19.53
N GLY A 170 26.77 -13.23 20.00
CA GLY A 170 28.13 -12.76 20.21
C GLY A 170 28.94 -12.81 18.90
N ASN A 171 30.24 -12.56 18.99
CA ASN A 171 31.18 -12.90 17.92
C ASN A 171 31.50 -14.42 18.00
N VAL A 172 30.50 -15.27 18.02
CA VAL A 172 30.72 -16.67 17.68
C VAL A 172 31.10 -16.60 16.21
N GLY A 173 32.42 -16.66 15.94
CA GLY A 173 32.93 -16.71 14.59
C GLY A 173 32.25 -17.88 13.89
N LEU A 174 31.15 -17.57 13.22
CA LEU A 174 30.62 -18.49 12.22
C LEU A 174 31.81 -18.71 11.28
N PRO A 175 32.28 -19.95 11.12
CA PRO A 175 33.29 -20.22 10.11
C PRO A 175 32.76 -19.59 8.82
N ASP A 176 33.65 -18.88 8.14
CA ASP A 176 33.32 -18.17 6.90
C ASP A 176 32.67 -19.19 5.95
N GLN A 177 31.35 -19.31 6.05
CA GLN A 177 30.56 -20.22 5.20
C GLN A 177 30.38 -19.55 3.83
N ARG A 178 31.48 -19.12 3.24
CA ARG A 178 31.51 -18.94 1.80
C ARG A 178 31.33 -20.32 1.21
N TRP A 179 30.09 -20.59 0.80
CA TRP A 179 29.83 -21.74 -0.04
C TRP A 179 30.75 -21.64 -1.26
N THR A 180 31.75 -22.50 -1.31
CA THR A 180 32.63 -22.68 -2.46
C THR A 180 32.02 -23.80 -3.28
N PRO A 181 31.49 -23.51 -4.51
CA PRO A 181 30.99 -24.57 -5.36
C PRO A 181 32.15 -25.50 -5.75
N GLY A 182 32.02 -26.80 -5.46
CA GLY A 182 32.86 -27.80 -6.09
C GLY A 182 33.98 -28.43 -5.28
N VAL A 183 33.87 -28.50 -3.92
CA VAL A 183 34.71 -29.45 -3.14
C VAL A 183 33.80 -30.56 -2.67
N GLU A 184 33.59 -31.56 -3.52
CA GLU A 184 33.15 -32.87 -3.08
C GLU A 184 34.37 -33.64 -2.55
N GLU A 185 34.31 -34.05 -1.25
CA GLU A 185 35.19 -35.07 -0.71
C GLU A 185 34.68 -36.46 -1.07
#